data_b7297d5c02006c5c46a6002b0c191f7b
#
_entry.id   b7297d5c02006c5c46a6002b0c191f7b
#
_cell.length_a   1.000
_cell.length_b   1.000
_cell.length_c   1.000
_cell.angle_alpha   90.00
_cell.angle_beta   90.00
_cell.angle_gamma   90.00
#
_symmetry.space_group_name_H-M   'P 1'
#
loop_
_entity.id
_entity.type
_entity.pdbx_description
1 polymer ?
#
loop_
_entity_poly.entity_id
_entity_poly.type
_entity_poly.pdbx_seq_one_letter_code
_entity_poly.pdbx_strand_id
1 'polypeptide(L)'
;MKASFLKKIWIIIVTVTSTLWICLLVFYLRLTRTYNREYADSVLRWWSGVLLREVGASWEVSDTHNVTIKPGRPHIIMANHRSYFDIPLSFVSLPGSIRMLAKKELFKVPIWGQGMKAAEFISIDRHDLDQALKDLAEARQIMQSGIVLWVAPEGTRSRTGRLGDFKKGGFMLALQTGAIIIPVGIQGSETILPPDTFDFVLGRKVEVNIGEPVDASLYNIEQRDALMQKVRQAIEGLAGEEK
;
A
#
# COMPACT_ATOMS: atom_id res chain seq x y z
N MET A 1 -8.02 -5.16 -23.63
CA MET A 1 -7.43 -4.65 -24.92
C MET A 1 -6.19 -3.80 -24.58
N LYS A 2 -5.07 -3.94 -25.32
CA LYS A 2 -3.90 -3.07 -25.09
C LYS A 2 -4.25 -1.62 -25.41
N ALA A 3 -3.79 -0.68 -24.59
CA ALA A 3 -4.00 0.74 -24.83
C ALA A 3 -3.23 1.21 -26.08
N SER A 4 -3.89 2.02 -26.90
CA SER A 4 -3.21 2.70 -28.02
C SER A 4 -2.15 3.68 -27.53
N PHE A 5 -1.22 4.11 -28.38
CA PHE A 5 -0.20 5.06 -28.01
C PHE A 5 -0.77 6.37 -27.43
N LEU A 6 -1.78 6.94 -28.06
CA LEU A 6 -2.46 8.13 -27.56
C LEU A 6 -3.15 7.90 -26.19
N LYS A 7 -3.77 6.72 -26.00
CA LYS A 7 -4.39 6.39 -24.69
C LYS A 7 -3.33 6.21 -23.60
N LYS A 8 -2.17 5.64 -23.92
CA LYS A 8 -1.04 5.57 -22.94
C LYS A 8 -0.58 6.97 -22.52
N ILE A 9 -0.38 7.88 -23.49
CA ILE A 9 -0.02 9.29 -23.20
C ILE A 9 -1.08 9.94 -22.31
N TRP A 10 -2.35 9.77 -22.65
CA TRP A 10 -3.46 10.30 -21.87
C TRP A 10 -3.46 9.79 -20.43
N ILE A 11 -3.32 8.47 -20.22
CA ILE A 11 -3.24 7.86 -18.88
C ILE A 11 -2.08 8.48 -18.08
N ILE A 12 -0.91 8.63 -18.69
CA ILE A 12 0.27 9.23 -18.04
C ILE A 12 -0.02 10.69 -17.67
N ILE A 13 -0.59 11.48 -18.58
CA ILE A 13 -0.94 12.89 -18.30
C ILE A 13 -1.92 12.96 -17.12
N VAL A 14 -3.00 12.18 -17.15
CA VAL A 14 -3.99 12.18 -16.05
C VAL A 14 -3.34 11.74 -14.74
N THR A 15 -2.50 10.71 -14.77
CA THR A 15 -1.79 10.24 -13.57
C THR A 15 -0.89 11.33 -12.99
N VAL A 16 -0.06 11.96 -13.82
CA VAL A 16 0.87 13.00 -13.37
C VAL A 16 0.13 14.23 -12.88
N THR A 17 -0.83 14.75 -13.65
CA THR A 17 -1.55 15.98 -13.29
C THR A 17 -2.40 15.80 -12.05
N SER A 18 -3.14 14.68 -11.92
CA SER A 18 -3.94 14.40 -10.73
C SER A 18 -3.07 14.18 -9.49
N THR A 19 -1.92 13.50 -9.62
CA THR A 19 -0.97 13.33 -8.51
C THR A 19 -0.37 14.66 -8.06
N LEU A 20 0.06 15.50 -8.99
CA LEU A 20 0.56 16.84 -8.65
C LEU A 20 -0.51 17.68 -7.98
N TRP A 21 -1.74 17.63 -8.49
CA TRP A 21 -2.85 18.37 -7.91
C TRP A 21 -3.13 17.98 -6.45
N ILE A 22 -3.22 16.66 -6.15
CA ILE A 22 -3.45 16.23 -4.76
C ILE A 22 -2.26 16.56 -3.85
N CYS A 23 -1.03 16.51 -4.35
CA CYS A 23 0.15 16.90 -3.56
C CYS A 23 0.11 18.38 -3.19
N LEU A 24 -0.22 19.25 -4.16
CA LEU A 24 -0.36 20.68 -3.93
C LEU A 24 -1.52 20.99 -2.98
N LEU A 25 -2.66 20.30 -3.15
CA LEU A 25 -3.81 20.45 -2.27
C LEU A 25 -3.47 20.09 -0.82
N VAL A 26 -2.86 18.91 -0.58
CA VAL A 26 -2.50 18.48 0.77
C VAL A 26 -1.44 19.40 1.39
N PHE A 27 -0.49 19.86 0.58
CA PHE A 27 0.50 20.84 1.01
C PHE A 27 -0.17 22.17 1.41
N TYR A 28 -1.10 22.67 0.62
CA TYR A 28 -1.89 23.86 0.92
C TYR A 28 -2.67 23.70 2.23
N LEU A 29 -3.35 22.58 2.43
CA LEU A 29 -4.10 22.29 3.66
C LEU A 29 -3.20 22.27 4.90
N ARG A 30 -1.98 21.75 4.79
CA ARG A 30 -0.99 21.79 5.88
C ARG A 30 -0.50 23.23 6.17
N LEU A 31 -0.22 23.99 5.12
CA LEU A 31 0.24 25.37 5.25
C LEU A 31 -0.82 26.27 5.92
N THR A 32 -2.09 26.09 5.57
CA THR A 32 -3.21 26.82 6.16
C THR A 32 -3.68 26.28 7.50
N ARG A 33 -3.08 25.19 7.99
CA ARG A 33 -3.48 24.48 9.21
C ARG A 33 -4.92 23.95 9.19
N THR A 34 -5.47 23.75 8.02
CA THR A 34 -6.83 23.19 7.79
C THR A 34 -6.79 21.72 7.41
N TYR A 35 -5.61 21.06 7.51
CA TYR A 35 -5.46 19.65 7.21
C TYR A 35 -6.39 18.80 8.08
N ASN A 36 -7.22 18.00 7.42
CA ASN A 36 -8.07 16.99 8.02
C ASN A 36 -7.75 15.63 7.39
N ARG A 37 -7.45 14.63 8.21
CA ARG A 37 -7.04 13.29 7.75
C ARG A 37 -8.16 12.58 6.96
N GLU A 38 -9.41 12.67 7.42
CA GLU A 38 -10.55 12.08 6.73
C GLU A 38 -10.75 12.67 5.32
N TYR A 39 -10.57 13.99 5.22
CA TYR A 39 -10.60 14.65 3.91
C TYR A 39 -9.43 14.20 3.02
N ALA A 40 -8.22 14.10 3.56
CA ALA A 40 -7.07 13.57 2.81
C ALA A 40 -7.30 12.12 2.34
N ASP A 41 -7.92 11.27 3.18
CA ASP A 41 -8.30 9.91 2.81
C ASP A 41 -9.34 9.90 1.68
N SER A 42 -10.32 10.79 1.72
CA SER A 42 -11.33 10.92 0.66
C SER A 42 -10.68 11.37 -0.67
N VAL A 43 -9.71 12.28 -0.62
CA VAL A 43 -8.95 12.74 -1.79
C VAL A 43 -8.10 11.61 -2.38
N LEU A 44 -7.44 10.80 -1.53
CA LEU A 44 -6.67 9.63 -1.98
C LEU A 44 -7.57 8.58 -2.63
N ARG A 45 -8.75 8.31 -2.08
CA ARG A 45 -9.75 7.40 -2.68
C ARG A 45 -10.26 7.94 -4.02
N TRP A 46 -10.58 9.24 -4.09
CA TRP A 46 -10.99 9.88 -5.34
C TRP A 46 -9.92 9.76 -6.43
N TRP A 47 -8.67 10.09 -6.09
CA TRP A 47 -7.52 9.96 -7.00
C TRP A 47 -7.35 8.52 -7.49
N SER A 48 -7.42 7.57 -6.58
CA SER A 48 -7.33 6.15 -6.91
C SER A 48 -8.44 5.72 -7.87
N GLY A 49 -9.68 6.18 -7.62
CA GLY A 49 -10.81 5.96 -8.51
C GLY A 49 -10.62 6.59 -9.90
N VAL A 50 -9.95 7.76 -10.00
CA VAL A 50 -9.59 8.35 -11.30
C VAL A 50 -8.64 7.44 -12.05
N LEU A 51 -7.54 6.96 -11.42
CA LEU A 51 -6.57 6.09 -12.09
C LEU A 51 -7.19 4.78 -12.58
N LEU A 52 -8.02 4.15 -11.75
CA LEU A 52 -8.68 2.89 -12.09
C LEU A 52 -9.69 3.07 -13.24
N ARG A 53 -10.44 4.16 -13.26
CA ARG A 53 -11.37 4.50 -14.37
C ARG A 53 -10.62 4.75 -15.68
N GLU A 54 -9.46 5.40 -15.66
CA GLU A 54 -8.69 5.69 -16.87
C GLU A 54 -8.24 4.43 -17.62
N VAL A 55 -8.01 3.34 -16.89
CA VAL A 55 -7.70 2.04 -17.47
C VAL A 55 -8.92 1.13 -17.62
N GLY A 56 -10.12 1.60 -17.22
CA GLY A 56 -11.35 0.82 -17.27
C GLY A 56 -11.30 -0.43 -16.37
N ALA A 57 -10.55 -0.39 -15.29
CA ALA A 57 -10.45 -1.52 -14.37
C ALA A 57 -11.75 -1.65 -13.56
N SER A 58 -12.20 -2.89 -13.40
CA SER A 58 -13.20 -3.28 -12.40
C SER A 58 -12.54 -4.10 -11.30
N TRP A 59 -13.04 -4.02 -10.07
CA TRP A 59 -12.50 -4.82 -8.99
C TRP A 59 -13.61 -5.33 -8.07
N GLU A 60 -13.35 -6.46 -7.47
CA GLU A 60 -14.19 -7.07 -6.45
C GLU A 60 -13.40 -7.19 -5.15
N VAL A 61 -14.07 -6.97 -4.02
CA VAL A 61 -13.48 -7.10 -2.69
C VAL A 61 -14.14 -8.27 -1.99
N SER A 62 -13.33 -9.23 -1.54
CA SER A 62 -13.76 -10.34 -0.70
C SER A 62 -13.23 -10.13 0.71
N ASP A 63 -14.13 -9.90 1.65
CA ASP A 63 -13.84 -9.79 3.09
C ASP A 63 -14.79 -10.70 3.88
N THR A 64 -14.44 -11.97 3.95
CA THR A 64 -15.23 -12.98 4.67
C THR A 64 -15.11 -12.87 6.19
N HIS A 65 -14.15 -12.10 6.68
CA HIS A 65 -13.87 -11.91 8.10
C HIS A 65 -14.45 -10.61 8.67
N ASN A 66 -15.08 -9.77 7.84
CA ASN A 66 -15.61 -8.46 8.22
C ASN A 66 -14.57 -7.63 8.99
N VAL A 67 -13.38 -7.47 8.38
CA VAL A 67 -12.22 -6.84 9.02
C VAL A 67 -12.47 -5.36 9.29
N THR A 68 -12.32 -4.98 10.55
CA THR A 68 -12.48 -3.59 10.99
C THR A 68 -11.22 -3.08 11.68
N ILE A 69 -10.96 -1.79 11.56
CA ILE A 69 -9.87 -1.13 12.25
C ILE A 69 -10.28 -0.84 13.68
N LYS A 70 -9.61 -1.46 14.64
CA LYS A 70 -9.89 -1.30 16.08
C LYS A 70 -9.25 -0.01 16.60
N PRO A 71 -10.02 0.93 17.16
CA PRO A 71 -9.47 2.13 17.77
C PRO A 71 -8.42 1.81 18.84
N GLY A 72 -7.34 2.59 18.89
CA GLY A 72 -6.27 2.42 19.88
C GLY A 72 -5.33 1.23 19.64
N ARG A 73 -5.53 0.43 18.59
CA ARG A 73 -4.62 -0.65 18.19
C ARG A 73 -3.90 -0.28 16.88
N PRO A 74 -2.59 -0.42 16.80
CA PRO A 74 -1.86 -0.33 15.53
C PRO A 74 -2.31 -1.43 14.56
N HIS A 75 -2.42 -1.07 13.25
CA HIS A 75 -2.76 -2.03 12.20
C HIS A 75 -1.74 -1.92 11.06
N ILE A 76 -1.36 -3.05 10.51
CA ILE A 76 -0.49 -3.16 9.33
C ILE A 76 -1.19 -4.02 8.29
N ILE A 77 -1.50 -3.45 7.13
CA ILE A 77 -1.88 -4.23 5.96
C ILE A 77 -0.62 -4.76 5.30
N MET A 78 -0.55 -6.06 5.11
CA MET A 78 0.53 -6.70 4.35
C MET A 78 -0.05 -7.36 3.11
N ALA A 79 0.38 -6.90 1.92
CA ALA A 79 -0.13 -7.37 0.65
C ALA A 79 1.01 -7.80 -0.28
N ASN A 80 0.74 -8.76 -1.17
CA ASN A 80 1.59 -8.99 -2.34
C ASN A 80 1.68 -7.71 -3.19
N HIS A 81 2.76 -7.58 -3.96
CA HIS A 81 2.95 -6.39 -4.79
C HIS A 81 3.43 -6.78 -6.19
N ARG A 82 2.55 -6.60 -7.19
CA ARG A 82 2.80 -7.01 -8.59
C ARG A 82 2.67 -5.86 -9.59
N SER A 83 2.00 -4.76 -9.20
CA SER A 83 1.73 -3.64 -10.09
C SER A 83 1.74 -2.30 -9.34
N TYR A 84 1.94 -1.20 -10.05
CA TYR A 84 1.66 0.12 -9.49
C TYR A 84 0.16 0.31 -9.16
N PHE A 85 -0.72 -0.48 -9.79
CA PHE A 85 -2.16 -0.43 -9.53
C PHE A 85 -2.58 -1.06 -8.20
N ASP A 86 -1.68 -1.79 -7.51
CA ASP A 86 -1.95 -2.28 -6.15
C ASP A 86 -2.21 -1.13 -5.18
N ILE A 87 -1.55 0.03 -5.40
CA ILE A 87 -1.70 1.21 -4.54
C ILE A 87 -3.10 1.82 -4.64
N PRO A 88 -3.59 2.24 -5.84
CA PRO A 88 -4.95 2.75 -5.94
C PRO A 88 -6.03 1.71 -5.57
N LEU A 89 -5.82 0.42 -5.87
CA LEU A 89 -6.72 -0.64 -5.43
C LEU A 89 -6.81 -0.71 -3.91
N SER A 90 -5.68 -0.61 -3.22
CA SER A 90 -5.66 -0.62 -1.74
C SER A 90 -6.44 0.55 -1.14
N PHE A 91 -6.31 1.77 -1.68
CA PHE A 91 -7.05 2.92 -1.17
C PHE A 91 -8.56 2.82 -1.35
N VAL A 92 -9.05 2.21 -2.43
CA VAL A 92 -10.49 2.10 -2.69
C VAL A 92 -11.13 0.88 -2.04
N SER A 93 -10.34 -0.15 -1.67
CA SER A 93 -10.83 -1.46 -1.25
C SER A 93 -10.65 -1.74 0.24
N LEU A 94 -9.67 -1.12 0.90
CA LEU A 94 -9.29 -1.51 2.24
C LEU A 94 -9.74 -0.49 3.28
N PRO A 95 -10.04 -0.92 4.53
CA PRO A 95 -10.54 -0.04 5.58
C PRO A 95 -9.42 0.81 6.20
N GLY A 96 -9.81 1.94 6.80
CA GLY A 96 -8.97 2.80 7.62
C GLY A 96 -8.24 3.91 6.86
N SER A 97 -7.44 4.65 7.60
CA SER A 97 -6.61 5.74 7.10
C SER A 97 -5.25 5.20 6.65
N ILE A 98 -5.19 4.73 5.42
CA ILE A 98 -4.03 3.97 4.91
C ILE A 98 -2.89 4.91 4.52
N ARG A 99 -1.66 4.55 4.92
CA ARG A 99 -0.43 5.19 4.43
C ARG A 99 0.59 4.13 4.04
N MET A 100 1.25 4.37 2.92
CA MET A 100 2.25 3.43 2.40
C MET A 100 3.61 3.66 3.06
N LEU A 101 4.27 2.56 3.41
CA LEU A 101 5.69 2.55 3.70
C LEU A 101 6.45 2.55 2.36
N ALA A 102 6.97 3.71 1.98
CA ALA A 102 7.55 3.92 0.66
C ALA A 102 9.06 4.20 0.72
N LYS A 103 9.79 3.86 -0.35
CA LYS A 103 11.25 4.07 -0.38
C LYS A 103 11.61 5.55 -0.36
N LYS A 104 12.70 5.88 0.34
CA LYS A 104 13.15 7.27 0.57
C LYS A 104 13.38 8.09 -0.70
N GLU A 105 13.75 7.44 -1.80
CA GLU A 105 14.00 8.13 -3.07
C GLU A 105 12.75 8.82 -3.62
N LEU A 106 11.56 8.29 -3.36
CA LEU A 106 10.29 8.91 -3.78
C LEU A 106 10.06 10.26 -3.07
N PHE A 107 10.53 10.39 -1.83
CA PHE A 107 10.40 11.62 -1.05
C PHE A 107 11.37 12.74 -1.51
N LYS A 108 12.35 12.42 -2.37
CA LYS A 108 13.25 13.40 -2.99
C LYS A 108 12.67 14.02 -4.28
N VAL A 109 11.60 13.42 -4.83
CA VAL A 109 10.96 13.96 -6.04
C VAL A 109 10.27 15.28 -5.70
N PRO A 110 10.58 16.39 -6.41
CA PRO A 110 9.98 17.69 -6.14
C PRO A 110 8.45 17.63 -6.19
N ILE A 111 7.77 18.37 -5.32
CA ILE A 111 6.32 18.44 -5.14
C ILE A 111 5.74 17.11 -4.63
N TRP A 112 6.00 15.98 -5.31
CA TRP A 112 5.49 14.69 -4.90
C TRP A 112 6.01 14.26 -3.53
N GLY A 113 7.31 14.36 -3.27
CA GLY A 113 7.88 14.01 -1.97
C GLY A 113 7.35 14.86 -0.82
N GLN A 114 7.18 16.18 -1.05
CA GLN A 114 6.55 17.07 -0.08
C GLN A 114 5.07 16.72 0.15
N GLY A 115 4.34 16.40 -0.93
CA GLY A 115 2.95 15.97 -0.85
C GLY A 115 2.81 14.65 -0.06
N MET A 116 3.68 13.68 -0.31
CA MET A 116 3.71 12.41 0.45
C MET A 116 3.95 12.65 1.95
N LYS A 117 4.94 13.48 2.31
CA LYS A 117 5.20 13.86 3.71
C LYS A 117 4.00 14.57 4.34
N ALA A 118 3.43 15.54 3.63
CA ALA A 118 2.26 16.28 4.09
C ALA A 118 1.04 15.37 4.28
N ALA A 119 0.90 14.33 3.47
CA ALA A 119 -0.15 13.31 3.58
C ALA A 119 0.19 12.18 4.56
N GLU A 120 1.26 12.30 5.36
CA GLU A 120 1.66 11.34 6.41
C GLU A 120 2.13 9.98 5.87
N PHE A 121 2.62 9.91 4.62
CA PHE A 121 3.30 8.72 4.12
C PHE A 121 4.66 8.56 4.80
N ILE A 122 5.07 7.32 4.98
CA ILE A 122 6.27 6.98 5.75
C ILE A 122 7.40 6.58 4.81
N SER A 123 8.53 7.27 4.97
CA SER A 123 9.78 6.96 4.25
C SER A 123 10.50 5.80 4.91
N ILE A 124 11.12 4.91 4.13
CA ILE A 124 12.03 3.91 4.64
C ILE A 124 13.30 3.84 3.80
N ASP A 125 14.46 3.87 4.49
CA ASP A 125 15.74 3.52 3.88
C ASP A 125 15.93 2.00 3.90
N ARG A 126 16.04 1.40 2.72
CA ARG A 126 16.19 -0.06 2.59
C ARG A 126 17.66 -0.50 2.50
N HIS A 127 18.59 0.46 2.44
CA HIS A 127 20.01 0.23 2.24
C HIS A 127 20.86 0.54 3.49
N ASP A 128 20.32 1.33 4.41
CA ASP A 128 20.94 1.72 5.66
C ASP A 128 20.11 1.18 6.83
N LEU A 129 20.68 0.22 7.58
CA LEU A 129 19.99 -0.45 8.68
C LEU A 129 19.69 0.51 9.83
N ASP A 130 20.65 1.38 10.19
CA ASP A 130 20.49 2.32 11.31
C ASP A 130 19.40 3.36 10.99
N GLN A 131 19.36 3.82 9.74
CA GLN A 131 18.31 4.71 9.29
C GLN A 131 16.96 3.99 9.23
N ALA A 132 16.90 2.75 8.73
CA ALA A 132 15.68 1.95 8.70
C ALA A 132 15.08 1.74 10.09
N LEU A 133 15.90 1.57 11.12
CA LEU A 133 15.44 1.46 12.53
C LEU A 133 14.79 2.77 13.02
N LYS A 134 15.35 3.93 12.66
CA LYS A 134 14.76 5.24 12.97
C LYS A 134 13.45 5.46 12.22
N ASP A 135 13.40 5.09 10.94
CA ASP A 135 12.21 5.18 10.11
C ASP A 135 11.07 4.30 10.67
N LEU A 136 11.38 3.12 11.20
CA LEU A 136 10.41 2.25 11.87
C LEU A 136 9.92 2.83 13.20
N ALA A 137 10.78 3.55 13.95
CA ALA A 137 10.36 4.26 15.15
C ALA A 137 9.38 5.40 14.83
N GLU A 138 9.60 6.15 13.75
CA GLU A 138 8.65 7.15 13.24
C GLU A 138 7.34 6.49 12.81
N ALA A 139 7.41 5.37 12.06
CA ALA A 139 6.24 4.59 11.67
C ALA A 139 5.38 4.18 12.88
N ARG A 140 6.02 3.74 13.96
CA ARG A 140 5.34 3.40 15.21
C ARG A 140 4.53 4.57 15.77
N GLN A 141 5.10 5.78 15.83
CA GLN A 141 4.40 6.96 16.33
C GLN A 141 3.20 7.32 15.45
N ILE A 142 3.38 7.25 14.13
CA ILE A 142 2.32 7.52 13.16
C ILE A 142 1.18 6.50 13.28
N MET A 143 1.47 5.22 13.45
CA MET A 143 0.47 4.18 13.66
C MET A 143 -0.34 4.41 14.95
N GLN A 144 0.29 4.88 16.03
CA GLN A 144 -0.40 5.22 17.27
C GLN A 144 -1.40 6.37 17.11
N SER A 145 -1.23 7.22 16.09
CA SER A 145 -2.20 8.27 15.74
C SER A 145 -3.43 7.77 14.96
N GLY A 146 -3.57 6.46 14.73
CA GLY A 146 -4.70 5.83 14.04
C GLY A 146 -4.48 5.59 12.54
N ILE A 147 -3.26 5.75 12.04
CA ILE A 147 -2.90 5.37 10.68
C ILE A 147 -2.75 3.86 10.56
N VAL A 148 -3.31 3.30 9.49
CA VAL A 148 -3.11 1.93 9.05
C VAL A 148 -1.93 1.90 8.07
N LEU A 149 -0.85 1.24 8.46
CA LEU A 149 0.32 1.15 7.61
C LEU A 149 0.13 0.07 6.54
N TRP A 150 0.37 0.41 5.28
CA TRP A 150 0.41 -0.56 4.19
C TRP A 150 1.87 -0.89 3.83
N VAL A 151 2.18 -2.18 3.78
CA VAL A 151 3.52 -2.70 3.51
C VAL A 151 3.44 -3.82 2.48
N ALA A 152 4.30 -3.76 1.45
CA ALA A 152 4.63 -4.93 0.66
C ALA A 152 5.78 -5.68 1.39
N PRO A 153 5.54 -6.85 1.98
CA PRO A 153 6.56 -7.52 2.79
C PRO A 153 7.76 -7.98 1.96
N GLU A 154 7.60 -8.16 0.66
CA GLU A 154 8.68 -8.45 -0.30
C GLU A 154 9.66 -7.27 -0.47
N GLY A 155 9.23 -6.05 -0.15
CA GLY A 155 10.01 -4.83 -0.30
C GLY A 155 10.16 -4.34 -1.76
N THR A 156 9.61 -5.05 -2.73
CA THR A 156 9.62 -4.68 -4.16
C THR A 156 8.45 -5.34 -4.87
N ARG A 157 8.16 -4.93 -6.10
CA ARG A 157 7.18 -5.62 -6.95
C ARG A 157 7.75 -6.94 -7.45
N SER A 158 6.94 -8.00 -7.38
CA SER A 158 7.27 -9.28 -8.00
C SER A 158 7.30 -9.15 -9.53
N ARG A 159 8.34 -9.70 -10.15
CA ARG A 159 8.49 -9.80 -11.62
C ARG A 159 8.03 -11.13 -12.16
N THR A 160 7.92 -12.13 -11.30
CA THR A 160 7.59 -13.51 -11.68
C THR A 160 6.10 -13.82 -11.52
N GLY A 161 5.34 -12.92 -10.90
CA GLY A 161 3.96 -13.15 -10.51
C GLY A 161 3.81 -14.01 -9.25
N ARG A 162 4.92 -14.47 -8.65
CA ARG A 162 4.94 -15.22 -7.38
C ARG A 162 5.49 -14.36 -6.26
N LEU A 163 5.08 -14.66 -5.03
CA LEU A 163 5.61 -14.01 -3.83
C LEU A 163 7.12 -14.25 -3.68
N GLY A 164 7.86 -13.16 -3.60
CA GLY A 164 9.28 -13.17 -3.24
C GLY A 164 9.51 -13.38 -1.75
N ASP A 165 10.78 -13.33 -1.33
CA ASP A 165 11.16 -13.45 0.07
C ASP A 165 10.71 -12.23 0.88
N PHE A 166 10.11 -12.50 2.04
CA PHE A 166 9.67 -11.44 2.93
C PHE A 166 10.84 -10.80 3.69
N LYS A 167 10.82 -9.49 3.81
CA LYS A 167 11.75 -8.70 4.60
C LYS A 167 11.29 -8.63 6.05
N LYS A 168 12.24 -8.70 6.98
CA LYS A 168 11.98 -8.76 8.43
C LYS A 168 11.40 -7.46 9.01
N GLY A 169 11.67 -6.30 8.39
CA GLY A 169 11.40 -4.98 8.98
C GLY A 169 9.93 -4.75 9.33
N GLY A 170 8.99 -5.05 8.44
CA GLY A 170 7.56 -4.89 8.71
C GLY A 170 7.06 -5.78 9.85
N PHE A 171 7.62 -6.99 9.99
CA PHE A 171 7.28 -7.91 11.06
C PHE A 171 7.90 -7.50 12.40
N MET A 172 9.10 -6.93 12.38
CA MET A 172 9.72 -6.34 13.58
C MET A 172 8.88 -5.17 14.09
N LEU A 173 8.40 -4.30 13.19
CA LEU A 173 7.49 -3.22 13.56
C LEU A 173 6.19 -3.77 14.15
N ALA A 174 5.60 -4.81 13.55
CA ALA A 174 4.39 -5.44 14.05
C ALA A 174 4.56 -5.99 15.46
N LEU A 175 5.66 -6.71 15.73
CA LEU A 175 5.99 -7.23 17.05
C LEU A 175 6.20 -6.13 18.08
N GLN A 176 6.98 -5.08 17.74
CA GLN A 176 7.28 -3.96 18.64
C GLN A 176 6.06 -3.12 18.99
N THR A 177 5.07 -3.07 18.11
CA THR A 177 3.85 -2.28 18.30
C THR A 177 2.68 -3.11 18.80
N GLY A 178 2.78 -4.44 18.80
CA GLY A 178 1.67 -5.33 19.04
C GLY A 178 0.56 -5.15 17.99
N ALA A 179 0.92 -4.84 16.76
CA ALA A 179 -0.04 -4.53 15.71
C ALA A 179 -0.88 -5.74 15.31
N ILE A 180 -2.07 -5.45 14.79
CA ILE A 180 -2.86 -6.42 14.05
C ILE A 180 -2.39 -6.38 12.60
N ILE A 181 -1.91 -7.50 12.07
CA ILE A 181 -1.55 -7.66 10.66
C ILE A 181 -2.80 -8.12 9.91
N ILE A 182 -3.16 -7.38 8.85
CA ILE A 182 -4.24 -7.74 7.93
C ILE A 182 -3.58 -8.24 6.65
N PRO A 183 -3.55 -9.56 6.40
CA PRO A 183 -3.02 -10.10 5.15
C PRO A 183 -4.00 -9.83 4.00
N VAL A 184 -3.49 -9.41 2.86
CA VAL A 184 -4.28 -9.09 1.68
C VAL A 184 -3.64 -9.72 0.44
N GLY A 185 -4.46 -10.35 -0.40
CA GLY A 185 -4.08 -10.84 -1.71
C GLY A 185 -4.72 -9.98 -2.81
N ILE A 186 -3.90 -9.46 -3.73
CA ILE A 186 -4.35 -8.71 -4.90
C ILE A 186 -4.04 -9.56 -6.12
N GLN A 187 -5.08 -9.95 -6.88
CA GLN A 187 -4.97 -10.78 -8.07
C GLN A 187 -5.33 -9.99 -9.33
N GLY A 188 -4.51 -10.09 -10.36
CA GLY A 188 -4.81 -9.52 -11.67
C GLY A 188 -4.34 -8.08 -11.89
N SER A 189 -3.80 -7.38 -10.89
CA SER A 189 -3.29 -6.01 -11.04
C SER A 189 -2.14 -5.91 -12.05
N GLU A 190 -1.28 -6.93 -12.11
CA GLU A 190 -0.19 -7.07 -13.08
C GLU A 190 -0.70 -7.16 -14.52
N THR A 191 -1.93 -7.60 -14.71
CA THR A 191 -2.56 -7.65 -16.04
C THR A 191 -2.99 -6.27 -16.55
N ILE A 192 -3.15 -5.28 -15.66
CA ILE A 192 -3.39 -3.87 -16.02
C ILE A 192 -2.10 -3.22 -16.47
N LEU A 193 -1.06 -3.33 -15.67
CA LEU A 193 0.26 -2.77 -15.91
C LEU A 193 1.34 -3.70 -15.35
N PRO A 194 1.98 -4.51 -16.22
CA PRO A 194 3.08 -5.37 -15.80
C PRO A 194 4.25 -4.58 -15.20
N PRO A 195 5.00 -5.17 -14.26
CA PRO A 195 6.17 -4.51 -13.68
C PRO A 195 7.16 -4.02 -14.75
N ASP A 196 7.75 -2.85 -14.50
CA ASP A 196 8.81 -2.26 -15.33
C ASP A 196 8.41 -2.00 -16.79
N THR A 197 7.10 -1.88 -17.08
CA THR A 197 6.58 -1.54 -18.41
C THR A 197 5.67 -0.31 -18.37
N PHE A 198 5.32 0.19 -19.58
CA PHE A 198 4.22 1.14 -19.81
C PHE A 198 3.13 0.51 -20.71
N ASP A 199 3.01 -0.82 -20.64
CA ASP A 199 2.04 -1.58 -21.43
C ASP A 199 0.71 -1.72 -20.71
N PHE A 200 -0.04 -0.62 -20.70
CA PHE A 200 -1.39 -0.62 -20.13
C PHE A 200 -2.34 -1.53 -20.91
N VAL A 201 -3.04 -2.37 -20.20
CA VAL A 201 -4.12 -3.21 -20.73
C VAL A 201 -5.43 -2.81 -20.08
N LEU A 202 -6.37 -2.36 -20.92
CA LEU A 202 -7.65 -1.79 -20.50
C LEU A 202 -8.69 -2.87 -20.19
N GLY A 203 -9.65 -2.53 -19.32
CA GLY A 203 -10.83 -3.35 -19.03
C GLY A 203 -10.48 -4.64 -18.28
N ARG A 204 -9.51 -4.60 -17.36
CA ARG A 204 -9.14 -5.76 -16.53
C ARG A 204 -9.98 -5.82 -15.26
N LYS A 205 -10.32 -7.04 -14.88
CA LYS A 205 -10.91 -7.35 -13.57
C LYS A 205 -9.79 -7.70 -12.59
N VAL A 206 -9.91 -7.20 -11.36
CA VAL A 206 -8.97 -7.44 -10.27
C VAL A 206 -9.75 -7.93 -9.06
N GLU A 207 -9.15 -8.80 -8.27
CA GLU A 207 -9.72 -9.26 -7.01
C GLU A 207 -8.83 -8.81 -5.85
N VAL A 208 -9.46 -8.28 -4.81
CA VAL A 208 -8.80 -7.89 -3.55
C VAL A 208 -9.40 -8.73 -2.44
N ASN A 209 -8.60 -9.68 -1.95
CA ASN A 209 -9.03 -10.64 -0.96
C ASN A 209 -8.42 -10.27 0.40
N ILE A 210 -9.26 -10.04 1.42
CA ILE A 210 -8.85 -9.67 2.77
C ILE A 210 -8.91 -10.93 3.63
N GLY A 211 -7.79 -11.30 4.23
CA GLY A 211 -7.68 -12.50 5.05
C GLY A 211 -7.91 -12.27 6.53
N GLU A 212 -7.88 -13.36 7.27
CA GLU A 212 -8.02 -13.34 8.73
C GLU A 212 -6.91 -12.50 9.36
N PRO A 213 -7.24 -11.52 10.21
CA PRO A 213 -6.26 -10.70 10.90
C PRO A 213 -5.37 -11.53 11.84
N VAL A 214 -4.09 -11.27 11.84
CA VAL A 214 -3.10 -11.93 12.71
C VAL A 214 -2.63 -10.95 13.77
N ASP A 215 -2.90 -11.26 15.05
CA ASP A 215 -2.47 -10.44 16.19
C ASP A 215 -1.00 -10.67 16.50
N ALA A 216 -0.12 -9.72 16.16
CA ALA A 216 1.31 -9.82 16.42
C ALA A 216 1.66 -9.74 17.92
N SER A 217 0.76 -9.26 18.78
CA SER A 217 0.99 -9.24 20.23
C SER A 217 1.01 -10.64 20.88
N LEU A 218 0.52 -11.64 20.15
CA LEU A 218 0.56 -13.05 20.59
C LEU A 218 1.91 -13.73 20.30
N TYR A 219 2.86 -13.02 19.67
CA TYR A 219 4.17 -13.53 19.28
C TYR A 219 5.28 -12.72 19.95
N ASN A 220 6.36 -13.38 20.30
CA ASN A 220 7.59 -12.74 20.76
C ASN A 220 8.62 -12.64 19.61
N ILE A 221 9.77 -12.04 19.87
CA ILE A 221 10.83 -11.82 18.88
C ILE A 221 11.41 -13.12 18.32
N GLU A 222 11.46 -14.20 19.12
CA GLU A 222 11.95 -15.51 18.73
C GLU A 222 10.97 -16.21 17.79
N GLN A 223 9.69 -15.91 17.90
CA GLN A 223 8.61 -16.42 17.06
C GLN A 223 8.38 -15.61 15.78
N ARG A 224 9.22 -14.60 15.49
CA ARG A 224 9.11 -13.75 14.31
C ARG A 224 8.98 -14.57 13.02
N ASP A 225 9.80 -15.59 12.86
CA ASP A 225 9.83 -16.37 11.61
C ASP A 225 8.55 -17.22 11.47
N ALA A 226 7.97 -17.67 12.57
CA ALA A 226 6.65 -18.33 12.59
C ALA A 226 5.52 -17.34 12.19
N LEU A 227 5.54 -16.10 12.72
CA LEU A 227 4.62 -15.04 12.32
C LEU A 227 4.76 -14.73 10.83
N MET A 228 5.99 -14.60 10.34
CA MET A 228 6.28 -14.36 8.91
C MET A 228 5.70 -15.47 8.03
N GLN A 229 5.90 -16.72 8.42
CA GLN A 229 5.38 -17.87 7.67
C GLN A 229 3.86 -17.91 7.66
N LYS A 230 3.20 -17.64 8.80
CA LYS A 230 1.73 -17.59 8.88
C LYS A 230 1.15 -16.53 7.94
N VAL A 231 1.70 -15.31 7.98
CA VAL A 231 1.25 -14.21 7.11
C VAL A 231 1.56 -14.51 5.64
N ARG A 232 2.71 -15.14 5.35
CA ARG A 232 3.06 -15.56 3.99
C ARG A 232 2.04 -16.54 3.43
N GLN A 233 1.73 -17.59 4.15
CA GLN A 233 0.75 -18.61 3.74
C GLN A 233 -0.63 -17.99 3.49
N ALA A 234 -1.04 -17.05 4.36
CA ALA A 234 -2.29 -16.33 4.16
C ALA A 234 -2.29 -15.51 2.86
N ILE A 235 -1.22 -14.74 2.59
CA ILE A 235 -1.12 -13.93 1.38
C ILE A 235 -1.03 -14.82 0.12
N GLU A 236 -0.28 -15.93 0.16
CA GLU A 236 -0.18 -16.91 -0.95
C GLU A 236 -1.57 -17.43 -1.35
N GLY A 237 -2.35 -17.89 -0.38
CA GLY A 237 -3.71 -18.36 -0.65
C GLY A 237 -4.64 -17.27 -1.19
N LEU A 238 -4.58 -16.05 -0.61
CA LEU A 238 -5.40 -14.91 -1.02
C LEU A 238 -4.98 -14.36 -2.40
N ALA A 239 -3.71 -14.47 -2.76
CA ALA A 239 -3.16 -14.02 -4.05
C ALA A 239 -3.33 -15.06 -5.17
N GLY A 240 -3.98 -16.21 -4.89
CA GLY A 240 -4.19 -17.27 -5.87
C GLY A 240 -2.90 -18.00 -6.29
N GLU A 241 -1.91 -18.03 -5.42
CA GLU A 241 -0.68 -18.80 -5.64
C GLU A 241 -0.87 -20.22 -5.08
N GLU A 242 -1.63 -21.03 -5.77
CA GLU A 242 -1.69 -22.46 -5.45
C GLU A 242 -0.34 -23.14 -5.72
N LYS A 243 -0.01 -24.10 -4.85
CA LYS A 243 1.22 -24.91 -4.89
C LYS A 243 1.29 -25.78 -6.13
#